data_513ef1c9822ed2fc075b5f950457fad5
#
_entry.id   513ef1c9822ed2fc075b5f950457fad5
#
_cell.length_a   1.000
_cell.length_b   1.000
_cell.length_c   1.000
_cell.angle_alpha   90.00
_cell.angle_beta   90.00
_cell.angle_gamma   90.00
#
_symmetry.space_group_name_H-M   'P 1'
#
loop_
_entity.id
_entity.type
_entity.pdbx_description
1 polymer ?
#
loop_
_entity_poly.entity_id
_entity_poly.type
_entity_poly.pdbx_seq_one_letter_code
_entity_poly.pdbx_strand_id
1 'polypeptide(L)'
;MVNHRKAKEEDRADLSALWQAAFKDEQPYIDFVFDRFAGLEHTWVAEEAGQVIASVCAVPVLLKKLPGVYIYGVNTRADLRGKGVMQALLETVHNEEKKAGRAFAALVPASASLFDYYKLFGYETMFYRRVVQRSIRANLWAVADFDTITAPRLATLREERMACDYMRFEKEAHVAMVQDLYTGGATTIETDNGYGVYFETRDTLVFKELLADGSSAAAKILEAARQKTGREQAEIYLPQYSDVFLGEGELRPYGMLCWLDGPHQLTDPYMGLMCD
;
A
#
# COMPACT_ATOMS: atom_id res chain seq x y z
N MET A 1 1.53 21.96 -26.28
CA MET A 1 0.94 20.61 -26.42
C MET A 1 1.52 19.78 -25.31
N VAL A 2 0.69 19.12 -24.52
CA VAL A 2 1.14 18.24 -23.43
C VAL A 2 1.56 16.89 -24.02
N ASN A 3 2.75 16.42 -23.66
CA ASN A 3 3.30 15.13 -24.05
C ASN A 3 3.29 14.19 -22.85
N HIS A 4 2.86 12.94 -23.04
CA HIS A 4 2.87 11.91 -21.99
C HIS A 4 3.93 10.86 -22.33
N ARG A 5 4.83 10.59 -21.41
CA ARG A 5 5.95 9.66 -21.58
C ARG A 5 6.44 9.09 -20.26
N LYS A 6 7.28 8.07 -20.32
CA LYS A 6 8.07 7.63 -19.16
C LYS A 6 9.04 8.72 -18.72
N ALA A 7 9.28 8.79 -17.43
CA ALA A 7 10.27 9.68 -16.83
C ALA A 7 11.69 9.30 -17.28
N LYS A 8 12.58 10.30 -17.29
CA LYS A 8 13.99 10.16 -17.59
C LYS A 8 14.82 10.80 -16.47
N GLU A 9 16.11 10.55 -16.45
CA GLU A 9 17.01 11.10 -15.44
C GLU A 9 17.00 12.64 -15.43
N GLU A 10 16.87 13.26 -16.59
CA GLU A 10 16.77 14.73 -16.73
C GLU A 10 15.52 15.33 -16.06
N ASP A 11 14.47 14.53 -15.79
CA ASP A 11 13.23 14.97 -15.13
C ASP A 11 13.36 15.00 -13.59
N ARG A 12 14.44 14.49 -13.04
CA ARG A 12 14.57 14.25 -11.60
C ARG A 12 14.31 15.48 -10.74
N ALA A 13 14.83 16.63 -11.17
CA ALA A 13 14.64 17.89 -10.46
C ALA A 13 13.16 18.32 -10.44
N ASP A 14 12.49 18.25 -11.58
CA ASP A 14 11.07 18.59 -11.70
C ASP A 14 10.19 17.61 -10.91
N LEU A 15 10.47 16.30 -10.97
CA LEU A 15 9.78 15.26 -10.21
C LEU A 15 9.90 15.51 -8.70
N SER A 16 11.11 15.81 -8.20
CA SER A 16 11.34 16.12 -6.80
C SER A 16 10.57 17.35 -6.36
N ALA A 17 10.60 18.42 -7.17
CA ALA A 17 9.88 19.66 -6.87
C ALA A 17 8.35 19.45 -6.84
N LEU A 18 7.80 18.71 -7.81
CA LEU A 18 6.36 18.36 -7.84
C LEU A 18 5.95 17.50 -6.63
N TRP A 19 6.76 16.51 -6.29
CA TRP A 19 6.52 15.62 -5.15
C TRP A 19 6.51 16.40 -3.84
N GLN A 20 7.56 17.18 -3.59
CA GLN A 20 7.67 18.01 -2.39
C GLN A 20 6.52 19.02 -2.26
N ALA A 21 6.11 19.63 -3.39
CA ALA A 21 4.98 20.55 -3.41
C ALA A 21 3.64 19.86 -3.07
N ALA A 22 3.45 18.60 -3.49
CA ALA A 22 2.22 17.83 -3.29
C ALA A 22 2.13 17.19 -1.93
N PHE A 23 3.19 16.49 -1.49
CA PHE A 23 3.16 15.57 -0.34
C PHE A 23 3.94 16.08 0.87
N LYS A 24 4.84 17.04 0.68
CA LYS A 24 5.69 17.63 1.74
C LYS A 24 6.76 16.69 2.30
N ASP A 25 7.02 15.59 1.60
CA ASP A 25 8.05 14.64 1.99
C ASP A 25 9.45 15.23 1.86
N GLU A 26 10.37 14.72 2.65
CA GLU A 26 11.79 15.10 2.60
C GLU A 26 12.50 14.43 1.42
N GLN A 27 13.60 15.04 0.96
CA GLN A 27 14.36 14.55 -0.20
C GLN A 27 14.78 13.07 -0.09
N PRO A 28 15.21 12.54 1.08
CA PRO A 28 15.56 11.11 1.20
C PRO A 28 14.40 10.15 0.84
N TYR A 29 13.16 10.52 1.17
CA TYR A 29 12.00 9.72 0.79
C TYR A 29 11.69 9.83 -0.71
N ILE A 30 11.81 11.02 -1.26
CA ILE A 30 11.62 11.26 -2.71
C ILE A 30 12.65 10.44 -3.52
N ASP A 31 13.91 10.44 -3.09
CA ASP A 31 14.96 9.64 -3.69
C ASP A 31 14.68 8.15 -3.56
N PHE A 32 14.21 7.69 -2.38
CA PHE A 32 13.80 6.31 -2.19
C PHE A 32 12.70 5.88 -3.18
N VAL A 33 11.69 6.71 -3.41
CA VAL A 33 10.61 6.40 -4.37
C VAL A 33 11.16 6.23 -5.78
N PHE A 34 11.97 7.17 -6.26
CA PHE A 34 12.43 7.18 -7.64
C PHE A 34 13.66 6.29 -7.90
N ASP A 35 14.41 5.89 -6.86
CA ASP A 35 15.57 5.02 -7.02
C ASP A 35 15.27 3.55 -6.72
N ARG A 36 14.28 3.26 -5.86
CA ARG A 36 14.10 1.93 -5.29
C ARG A 36 12.68 1.39 -5.35
N PHE A 37 11.67 2.22 -5.03
CA PHE A 37 10.30 1.73 -4.93
C PHE A 37 9.62 1.67 -6.29
N ALA A 38 9.52 2.80 -6.98
CA ALA A 38 8.95 2.88 -8.31
C ALA A 38 10.01 2.82 -9.41
N GLY A 39 11.10 3.55 -9.23
CA GLY A 39 12.06 3.80 -10.30
C GLY A 39 11.51 4.75 -11.37
N LEU A 40 12.38 5.32 -12.17
CA LEU A 40 11.97 6.18 -13.29
C LEU A 40 11.27 5.38 -14.40
N GLU A 41 11.62 4.11 -14.56
CA GLU A 41 11.04 3.19 -15.55
C GLU A 41 9.55 2.90 -15.32
N HIS A 42 9.05 3.05 -14.07
CA HIS A 42 7.64 2.92 -13.72
C HIS A 42 6.98 4.28 -13.45
N THR A 43 7.70 5.37 -13.64
CA THR A 43 7.20 6.73 -13.47
C THR A 43 6.79 7.33 -14.82
N TRP A 44 5.58 7.86 -14.89
CA TRP A 44 5.02 8.54 -16.04
C TRP A 44 4.91 10.04 -15.77
N VAL A 45 5.14 10.84 -16.79
CA VAL A 45 5.09 12.31 -16.73
C VAL A 45 4.21 12.89 -17.81
N ALA A 46 3.53 13.98 -17.48
CA ALA A 46 2.99 14.92 -18.43
C ALA A 46 3.96 16.10 -18.55
N GLU A 47 4.44 16.36 -19.75
CA GLU A 47 5.40 17.41 -20.07
C GLU A 47 4.75 18.49 -20.92
N GLU A 48 4.96 19.76 -20.59
CA GLU A 48 4.57 20.90 -21.41
C GLU A 48 5.71 21.91 -21.50
N ALA A 49 6.07 22.28 -22.73
CA ALA A 49 7.15 23.24 -23.01
C ALA A 49 8.49 22.87 -22.32
N GLY A 50 8.83 21.59 -22.24
CA GLY A 50 10.08 21.10 -21.65
C GLY A 50 10.05 20.99 -20.11
N GLN A 51 8.91 21.20 -19.46
CA GLN A 51 8.75 21.08 -18.01
C GLN A 51 7.78 19.95 -17.66
N VAL A 52 8.10 19.18 -16.63
CA VAL A 52 7.18 18.19 -16.07
C VAL A 52 6.13 18.91 -15.22
N ILE A 53 4.86 18.72 -15.60
CA ILE A 53 3.71 19.39 -14.97
C ILE A 53 2.82 18.45 -14.16
N ALA A 54 2.96 17.14 -14.36
CA ALA A 54 2.30 16.12 -13.58
C ALA A 54 3.10 14.82 -13.63
N SER A 55 2.98 13.99 -12.59
CA SER A 55 3.59 12.68 -12.56
C SER A 55 2.72 11.65 -11.83
N VAL A 56 2.96 10.37 -12.15
CA VAL A 56 2.36 9.21 -11.51
C VAL A 56 3.28 8.02 -11.63
N CYS A 57 3.44 7.25 -10.57
CA CYS A 57 4.13 5.98 -10.58
C CYS A 57 3.13 4.84 -10.82
N ALA A 58 3.48 3.89 -11.71
CA ALA A 58 2.71 2.68 -12.01
C ALA A 58 3.56 1.46 -11.64
N VAL A 59 3.62 1.15 -10.34
CA VAL A 59 4.51 0.12 -9.77
C VAL A 59 3.93 -1.27 -10.05
N PRO A 60 4.69 -2.22 -10.62
CA PRO A 60 4.20 -3.57 -10.90
C PRO A 60 3.75 -4.31 -9.64
N VAL A 61 2.57 -4.90 -9.71
CA VAL A 61 1.98 -5.72 -8.64
C VAL A 61 1.31 -6.98 -9.21
N LEU A 62 1.12 -7.94 -8.34
CA LEU A 62 0.30 -9.11 -8.60
C LEU A 62 -0.89 -9.14 -7.64
N LEU A 63 -2.08 -9.39 -8.15
CA LEU A 63 -3.25 -9.75 -7.36
C LEU A 63 -3.55 -11.22 -7.66
N LYS A 64 -3.23 -12.12 -6.71
CA LYS A 64 -3.12 -13.56 -6.96
C LYS A 64 -2.07 -13.85 -8.07
N LYS A 65 -2.52 -14.15 -9.28
CA LYS A 65 -1.66 -14.37 -10.47
C LYS A 65 -1.90 -13.33 -11.57
N LEU A 66 -2.84 -12.40 -11.37
CA LEU A 66 -3.14 -11.35 -12.33
C LEU A 66 -2.08 -10.25 -12.22
N PRO A 67 -1.38 -9.93 -13.30
CA PRO A 67 -0.45 -8.81 -13.31
C PRO A 67 -1.22 -7.49 -13.37
N GLY A 68 -0.81 -6.52 -12.59
CA GLY A 68 -1.38 -5.18 -12.56
C GLY A 68 -0.35 -4.14 -12.20
N VAL A 69 -0.82 -2.93 -11.97
CA VAL A 69 0.01 -1.83 -11.45
C VAL A 69 -0.63 -1.17 -10.24
N TYR A 70 0.20 -0.78 -9.29
CA TYR A 70 -0.17 0.07 -8.18
C TYR A 70 0.13 1.52 -8.55
N ILE A 71 -0.90 2.34 -8.61
CA ILE A 71 -0.82 3.76 -8.93
C ILE A 71 -0.45 4.52 -7.67
N TYR A 72 0.69 5.20 -7.71
CA TYR A 72 1.27 5.86 -6.55
C TYR A 72 1.81 7.24 -6.88
N GLY A 73 1.86 8.14 -5.90
CA GLY A 73 2.47 9.46 -6.06
C GLY A 73 1.80 10.34 -7.12
N VAL A 74 0.47 10.25 -7.23
CA VAL A 74 -0.33 11.00 -8.22
C VAL A 74 -0.28 12.50 -7.89
N ASN A 75 0.38 13.29 -8.71
CA ASN A 75 0.52 14.72 -8.46
C ASN A 75 0.44 15.55 -9.75
N THR A 76 -0.01 16.79 -9.59
CA THR A 76 -0.10 17.79 -10.66
C THR A 76 0.28 19.15 -10.10
N ARG A 77 1.03 19.92 -10.86
CA ARG A 77 1.40 21.30 -10.55
C ARG A 77 0.15 22.10 -10.15
N ALA A 78 0.24 22.84 -9.05
CA ALA A 78 -0.93 23.43 -8.38
C ALA A 78 -1.79 24.32 -9.28
N ASP A 79 -1.17 25.12 -10.16
CA ASP A 79 -1.85 26.03 -11.11
C ASP A 79 -2.56 25.31 -12.27
N LEU A 80 -2.29 23.99 -12.44
CA LEU A 80 -2.88 23.16 -13.50
C LEU A 80 -3.87 22.12 -12.97
N ARG A 81 -4.11 22.09 -11.66
CA ARG A 81 -5.14 21.22 -11.07
C ARG A 81 -6.53 21.59 -11.58
N GLY A 82 -7.39 20.59 -11.74
CA GLY A 82 -8.77 20.77 -12.26
C GLY A 82 -8.86 21.05 -13.76
N LYS A 83 -7.74 21.04 -14.50
CA LYS A 83 -7.69 21.30 -15.96
C LYS A 83 -7.60 20.02 -16.81
N GLY A 84 -7.84 18.85 -16.23
CA GLY A 84 -7.83 17.56 -16.93
C GLY A 84 -6.43 16.96 -17.18
N VAL A 85 -5.34 17.59 -16.73
CA VAL A 85 -3.96 17.11 -16.97
C VAL A 85 -3.77 15.70 -16.43
N MET A 86 -4.14 15.45 -15.17
CA MET A 86 -3.99 14.14 -14.56
C MET A 86 -4.92 13.09 -15.18
N GLN A 87 -6.12 13.49 -15.60
CA GLN A 87 -7.03 12.61 -16.31
C GLN A 87 -6.37 12.07 -17.58
N ALA A 88 -5.87 12.94 -18.43
CA ALA A 88 -5.22 12.57 -19.69
C ALA A 88 -3.96 11.71 -19.46
N LEU A 89 -3.21 12.00 -18.39
CA LEU A 89 -2.04 11.19 -18.03
C LEU A 89 -2.44 9.78 -17.57
N LEU A 90 -3.43 9.64 -16.68
CA LEU A 90 -3.93 8.34 -16.22
C LEU A 90 -4.53 7.51 -17.36
N GLU A 91 -5.28 8.13 -18.28
CA GLU A 91 -5.79 7.44 -19.47
C GLU A 91 -4.64 6.90 -20.34
N THR A 92 -3.57 7.67 -20.50
CA THR A 92 -2.36 7.21 -21.21
C THR A 92 -1.71 6.03 -20.48
N VAL A 93 -1.51 6.14 -19.16
CA VAL A 93 -0.93 5.07 -18.35
C VAL A 93 -1.76 3.80 -18.43
N HIS A 94 -3.08 3.88 -18.26
CA HIS A 94 -3.97 2.72 -18.37
C HIS A 94 -3.86 2.04 -19.73
N ASN A 95 -3.83 2.81 -20.81
CA ASN A 95 -3.71 2.28 -22.16
C ASN A 95 -2.36 1.58 -22.40
N GLU A 96 -1.26 2.17 -21.95
CA GLU A 96 0.08 1.59 -22.10
C GLU A 96 0.27 0.34 -21.21
N GLU A 97 -0.20 0.37 -19.97
CA GLU A 97 -0.13 -0.78 -19.06
C GLU A 97 -1.03 -1.93 -19.57
N LYS A 98 -2.20 -1.62 -20.15
CA LYS A 98 -3.04 -2.62 -20.84
C LYS A 98 -2.29 -3.26 -22.02
N LYS A 99 -1.61 -2.47 -22.86
CA LYS A 99 -0.80 -2.98 -23.98
C LYS A 99 0.36 -3.86 -23.46
N ALA A 100 0.90 -3.55 -22.28
CA ALA A 100 1.91 -4.36 -21.62
C ALA A 100 1.36 -5.64 -20.97
N GLY A 101 0.06 -5.93 -21.10
CA GLY A 101 -0.59 -7.13 -20.57
C GLY A 101 -0.99 -7.04 -19.10
N ARG A 102 -1.09 -5.82 -18.54
CA ARG A 102 -1.61 -5.63 -17.18
C ARG A 102 -3.14 -5.69 -17.21
N ALA A 103 -3.71 -6.46 -16.28
CA ALA A 103 -5.16 -6.67 -16.18
C ALA A 103 -5.87 -5.55 -15.41
N PHE A 104 -5.16 -4.88 -14.49
CA PHE A 104 -5.75 -3.87 -13.64
C PHE A 104 -4.75 -2.78 -13.21
N ALA A 105 -5.31 -1.64 -12.79
CA ALA A 105 -4.63 -0.62 -12.03
C ALA A 105 -5.32 -0.49 -10.66
N ALA A 106 -4.56 -0.38 -9.57
CA ALA A 106 -5.10 -0.24 -8.22
C ALA A 106 -4.40 0.89 -7.47
N LEU A 107 -5.08 1.47 -6.48
CA LEU A 107 -4.54 2.54 -5.65
C LEU A 107 -5.20 2.58 -4.27
N VAL A 108 -4.53 3.27 -3.34
CA VAL A 108 -5.11 3.65 -2.04
C VAL A 108 -5.36 5.15 -2.06
N PRO A 109 -6.64 5.60 -2.00
CA PRO A 109 -6.93 7.02 -1.90
C PRO A 109 -6.48 7.60 -0.56
N ALA A 110 -5.69 8.67 -0.57
CA ALA A 110 -5.16 9.31 0.65
C ALA A 110 -6.22 10.01 1.51
N SER A 111 -7.45 10.19 0.99
CA SER A 111 -8.59 10.76 1.74
C SER A 111 -9.92 10.25 1.21
N ALA A 112 -10.96 10.38 2.03
CA ALA A 112 -12.32 9.95 1.66
C ALA A 112 -12.84 10.63 0.38
N SER A 113 -12.52 11.90 0.14
CA SER A 113 -12.93 12.63 -1.06
C SER A 113 -12.29 12.12 -2.34
N LEU A 114 -11.11 11.49 -2.25
CA LEU A 114 -10.43 10.94 -3.42
C LEU A 114 -11.08 9.65 -3.94
N PHE A 115 -11.88 8.94 -3.13
CA PHE A 115 -12.67 7.82 -3.66
C PHE A 115 -13.62 8.28 -4.76
N ASP A 116 -14.33 9.40 -4.56
CA ASP A 116 -15.23 9.92 -5.59
C ASP A 116 -14.47 10.50 -6.79
N TYR A 117 -13.30 11.08 -6.56
CA TYR A 117 -12.43 11.54 -7.63
C TYR A 117 -11.97 10.41 -8.54
N TYR A 118 -11.48 9.30 -7.98
CA TYR A 118 -11.00 8.17 -8.78
C TYR A 118 -12.11 7.37 -9.47
N LYS A 119 -13.35 7.42 -8.99
CA LYS A 119 -14.51 6.86 -9.73
C LYS A 119 -14.66 7.48 -11.11
N LEU A 120 -14.30 8.75 -11.30
CA LEU A 120 -14.33 9.44 -12.60
C LEU A 120 -13.40 8.79 -13.63
N PHE A 121 -12.42 8.01 -13.18
CA PHE A 121 -11.43 7.32 -14.01
C PHE A 121 -11.66 5.79 -14.08
N GLY A 122 -12.86 5.34 -13.69
CA GLY A 122 -13.24 3.93 -13.77
C GLY A 122 -12.73 3.07 -12.59
N TYR A 123 -12.26 3.68 -11.49
CA TYR A 123 -11.92 2.94 -10.29
C TYR A 123 -13.16 2.67 -9.45
N GLU A 124 -13.22 1.45 -8.92
CA GLU A 124 -14.25 1.03 -7.96
C GLU A 124 -13.60 0.63 -6.65
N THR A 125 -14.29 0.87 -5.52
CA THR A 125 -13.82 0.37 -4.22
C THR A 125 -13.91 -1.14 -4.20
N MET A 126 -12.76 -1.79 -4.22
CA MET A 126 -12.65 -3.26 -4.28
C MET A 126 -12.07 -3.84 -2.99
N PHE A 127 -11.23 -3.08 -2.32
CA PHE A 127 -10.51 -3.55 -1.15
C PHE A 127 -11.04 -2.89 0.11
N TYR A 128 -11.38 -3.73 1.07
CA TYR A 128 -11.83 -3.34 2.39
C TYR A 128 -10.91 -3.93 3.44
N ARG A 129 -10.82 -3.24 4.57
CA ARG A 129 -10.17 -3.78 5.76
C ARG A 129 -11.11 -3.69 6.95
N ARG A 130 -11.09 -4.67 7.80
CA ARG A 130 -11.80 -4.65 9.07
C ARG A 130 -10.90 -4.05 10.13
N VAL A 131 -11.32 -2.91 10.68
CA VAL A 131 -10.57 -2.17 11.69
C VAL A 131 -11.11 -2.53 13.07
N VAL A 132 -10.30 -3.21 13.86
CA VAL A 132 -10.64 -3.65 15.22
C VAL A 132 -9.87 -2.80 16.22
N GLN A 133 -10.58 -2.19 17.16
CA GLN A 133 -9.99 -1.50 18.30
C GLN A 133 -10.25 -2.31 19.57
N ARG A 134 -9.22 -2.61 20.33
CA ARG A 134 -9.39 -3.36 21.56
C ARG A 134 -8.28 -3.12 22.58
N SER A 135 -8.64 -3.29 23.85
CA SER A 135 -7.67 -3.38 24.94
C SER A 135 -6.92 -4.71 24.87
N ILE A 136 -5.62 -4.66 25.06
CA ILE A 136 -4.78 -5.85 25.12
C ILE A 136 -4.88 -6.42 26.53
N ARG A 137 -5.25 -7.69 26.63
CA ARG A 137 -5.37 -8.37 27.94
C ARG A 137 -3.99 -8.75 28.43
N ALA A 138 -3.69 -8.36 29.67
CA ALA A 138 -2.52 -8.83 30.39
C ALA A 138 -2.63 -10.31 30.83
N ASN A 139 -1.50 -10.88 31.22
CA ASN A 139 -1.40 -12.24 31.79
C ASN A 139 -1.56 -13.42 30.81
N LEU A 140 -1.30 -13.20 29.52
CA LEU A 140 -1.07 -14.29 28.60
C LEU A 140 0.42 -14.64 28.55
N TRP A 141 0.75 -15.92 28.60
CA TRP A 141 2.11 -16.35 28.29
C TRP A 141 2.33 -16.21 26.78
N ALA A 142 3.24 -15.30 26.39
CA ALA A 142 3.54 -15.04 25.01
C ALA A 142 5.05 -15.03 24.76
N VAL A 143 5.48 -15.81 23.77
CA VAL A 143 6.85 -15.82 23.28
C VAL A 143 6.80 -15.38 21.82
N ALA A 144 7.65 -14.45 21.45
CA ALA A 144 7.68 -13.91 20.08
C ALA A 144 9.09 -13.41 19.74
N ASP A 145 9.42 -13.50 18.44
CA ASP A 145 10.60 -12.88 17.87
C ASP A 145 10.22 -11.51 17.29
N PHE A 146 11.08 -10.52 17.51
CA PHE A 146 10.87 -9.16 17.08
C PHE A 146 11.92 -8.76 16.04
N ASP A 147 11.48 -8.01 15.02
CA ASP A 147 12.34 -7.39 14.00
C ASP A 147 13.19 -8.40 13.21
N THR A 148 12.69 -9.65 13.10
CA THR A 148 13.34 -10.74 12.37
C THR A 148 12.74 -10.99 10.98
N ILE A 149 11.60 -10.36 10.67
CA ILE A 149 10.90 -10.58 9.41
C ILE A 149 11.57 -9.80 8.28
N THR A 150 12.37 -10.50 7.49
CA THR A 150 12.95 -9.97 6.26
C THR A 150 11.91 -9.94 5.12
N ALA A 151 12.19 -9.24 4.02
CA ALA A 151 11.28 -9.20 2.87
C ALA A 151 10.97 -10.61 2.30
N PRO A 152 11.92 -11.54 2.12
CA PRO A 152 11.61 -12.92 1.75
C PRO A 152 10.74 -13.63 2.79
N ARG A 153 11.01 -13.45 4.10
CA ARG A 153 10.23 -14.09 5.16
C ARG A 153 8.79 -13.59 5.17
N LEU A 154 8.58 -12.27 5.02
CA LEU A 154 7.24 -11.70 4.92
C LEU A 154 6.45 -12.27 3.74
N ALA A 155 7.09 -12.41 2.57
CA ALA A 155 6.45 -13.03 1.41
C ALA A 155 6.00 -14.47 1.70
N THR A 156 6.86 -15.29 2.35
CA THR A 156 6.55 -16.65 2.76
C THR A 156 5.40 -16.70 3.76
N LEU A 157 5.45 -15.89 4.82
CA LEU A 157 4.40 -15.81 5.84
C LEU A 157 3.04 -15.45 5.27
N ARG A 158 3.03 -14.51 4.31
CA ARG A 158 1.80 -14.13 3.61
C ARG A 158 1.27 -15.27 2.73
N GLU A 159 2.14 -15.95 2.00
CA GLU A 159 1.74 -17.09 1.16
C GLU A 159 1.20 -18.27 1.98
N GLU A 160 1.79 -18.56 3.14
CA GLU A 160 1.36 -19.62 4.04
C GLU A 160 0.03 -19.32 4.74
N ARG A 161 -0.29 -18.06 5.03
CA ARG A 161 -1.40 -17.66 5.91
C ARG A 161 -2.55 -16.92 5.25
N MET A 162 -2.37 -16.44 4.00
CA MET A 162 -3.43 -15.74 3.26
C MET A 162 -4.31 -16.74 2.51
N ALA A 163 -5.54 -16.92 2.97
CA ALA A 163 -6.56 -17.72 2.30
C ALA A 163 -7.36 -16.96 1.23
N CYS A 164 -6.96 -15.73 0.90
CA CYS A 164 -7.66 -14.82 -0.02
C CYS A 164 -6.77 -14.39 -1.20
N ASP A 165 -7.38 -13.75 -2.19
CA ASP A 165 -6.62 -13.15 -3.29
C ASP A 165 -5.99 -11.83 -2.81
N TYR A 166 -4.72 -11.85 -2.45
CA TYR A 166 -4.04 -10.67 -1.93
C TYR A 166 -3.10 -10.02 -2.94
N MET A 167 -2.95 -8.70 -2.79
CA MET A 167 -2.02 -7.90 -3.60
C MET A 167 -0.62 -7.94 -3.01
N ARG A 168 0.37 -8.02 -3.91
CA ARG A 168 1.80 -7.99 -3.55
C ARG A 168 2.59 -7.23 -4.58
N PHE A 169 3.59 -6.50 -4.15
CA PHE A 169 4.63 -5.94 -5.02
C PHE A 169 5.53 -7.05 -5.57
N GLU A 170 6.09 -6.82 -6.73
CA GLU A 170 7.10 -7.69 -7.31
C GLU A 170 8.49 -7.33 -6.78
N LYS A 171 9.34 -8.35 -6.60
CA LYS A 171 10.79 -8.29 -6.33
C LYS A 171 11.29 -7.04 -5.58
N GLU A 172 11.88 -6.11 -6.33
CA GLU A 172 12.58 -4.93 -5.80
C GLU A 172 11.62 -4.00 -5.05
N ALA A 173 10.41 -3.78 -5.59
CA ALA A 173 9.40 -2.97 -4.92
C ALA A 173 8.90 -3.61 -3.62
N HIS A 174 8.85 -4.95 -3.53
CA HIS A 174 8.55 -5.64 -2.27
C HIS A 174 9.65 -5.42 -1.22
N VAL A 175 10.91 -5.53 -1.61
CA VAL A 175 12.04 -5.24 -0.71
C VAL A 175 12.02 -3.79 -0.27
N ALA A 176 11.77 -2.86 -1.20
CA ALA A 176 11.66 -1.44 -0.90
C ALA A 176 10.51 -1.16 0.08
N MET A 177 9.32 -1.74 -0.12
CA MET A 177 8.18 -1.60 0.81
C MET A 177 8.54 -2.08 2.22
N VAL A 178 9.21 -3.23 2.37
CA VAL A 178 9.64 -3.72 3.69
C VAL A 178 10.70 -2.79 4.31
N GLN A 179 11.62 -2.26 3.50
CA GLN A 179 12.59 -1.27 3.97
C GLN A 179 11.91 0.01 4.44
N ASP A 180 10.89 0.49 3.73
CA ASP A 180 10.12 1.67 4.09
C ASP A 180 9.39 1.48 5.41
N LEU A 181 8.76 0.32 5.62
CA LEU A 181 8.13 -0.02 6.90
C LEU A 181 9.12 0.11 8.08
N TYR A 182 10.31 -0.48 7.97
CA TYR A 182 11.33 -0.39 9.03
C TYR A 182 11.88 1.04 9.20
N THR A 183 12.11 1.74 8.10
CA THR A 183 12.58 3.13 8.15
C THR A 183 11.53 4.05 8.79
N GLY A 184 10.25 3.79 8.54
CA GLY A 184 9.12 4.48 9.16
C GLY A 184 8.87 4.09 10.62
N GLY A 185 9.67 3.17 11.20
CA GLY A 185 9.58 2.76 12.61
C GLY A 185 8.60 1.61 12.87
N ALA A 186 8.26 0.83 11.85
CA ALA A 186 7.50 -0.40 12.06
C ALA A 186 8.31 -1.39 12.89
N THR A 187 7.62 -2.08 13.80
CA THR A 187 8.12 -3.29 14.47
C THR A 187 7.42 -4.50 13.87
N THR A 188 8.19 -5.51 13.51
CA THR A 188 7.65 -6.82 13.14
C THR A 188 7.69 -7.77 14.31
N ILE A 189 6.68 -8.61 14.41
CA ILE A 189 6.56 -9.63 15.46
C ILE A 189 6.14 -10.96 14.84
N GLU A 190 6.83 -12.03 15.17
CA GLU A 190 6.55 -13.39 14.71
C GLU A 190 6.41 -14.36 15.89
N THR A 191 5.46 -15.27 15.77
CA THR A 191 5.24 -16.41 16.67
C THR A 191 5.02 -17.67 15.83
N ASP A 192 5.01 -18.84 16.43
CA ASP A 192 4.72 -20.11 15.73
C ASP A 192 3.37 -20.08 14.98
N ASN A 193 2.39 -19.30 15.48
CA ASN A 193 1.01 -19.31 14.99
C ASN A 193 0.56 -17.99 14.36
N GLY A 194 1.50 -17.12 13.96
CA GLY A 194 1.15 -15.89 13.29
C GLY A 194 2.23 -14.81 13.35
N TYR A 195 1.95 -13.70 12.73
CA TYR A 195 2.82 -12.53 12.72
C TYR A 195 2.01 -11.24 12.71
N GLY A 196 2.69 -10.14 13.02
CA GLY A 196 2.15 -8.80 12.90
C GLY A 196 3.22 -7.79 12.46
N VAL A 197 2.76 -6.72 11.83
CA VAL A 197 3.54 -5.53 11.53
C VAL A 197 2.83 -4.35 12.14
N TYR A 198 3.46 -3.68 13.11
CA TYR A 198 2.82 -2.58 13.83
C TYR A 198 3.72 -1.37 13.99
N PHE A 199 3.06 -0.23 14.17
CA PHE A 199 3.67 1.02 14.57
C PHE A 199 3.24 1.38 15.98
N GLU A 200 4.17 1.94 16.74
CA GLU A 200 3.89 2.48 18.07
C GLU A 200 3.47 3.94 17.95
N THR A 201 2.30 4.27 18.46
CA THR A 201 1.87 5.65 18.68
C THR A 201 1.97 6.00 20.16
N ARG A 202 1.56 7.24 20.54
CA ARG A 202 1.62 7.68 21.93
C ARG A 202 0.94 6.71 22.89
N ASP A 203 -0.23 6.18 22.54
CA ASP A 203 -1.06 5.42 23.47
C ASP A 203 -1.53 4.07 22.88
N THR A 204 -1.28 3.80 21.60
CA THR A 204 -1.87 2.67 20.88
C THR A 204 -0.84 2.00 19.97
N LEU A 205 -0.92 0.70 19.83
CA LEU A 205 -0.23 -0.07 18.78
C LEU A 205 -1.13 -0.17 17.55
N VAL A 206 -0.65 0.31 16.41
CA VAL A 206 -1.38 0.24 15.14
C VAL A 206 -0.82 -0.90 14.30
N PHE A 207 -1.52 -2.03 14.30
CA PHE A 207 -1.16 -3.18 13.47
C PHE A 207 -1.63 -2.95 12.04
N LYS A 208 -0.71 -2.62 11.16
CA LYS A 208 -0.98 -2.46 9.72
C LYS A 208 -1.32 -3.79 9.05
N GLU A 209 -0.82 -4.89 9.58
CA GLU A 209 -1.20 -6.25 9.21
C GLU A 209 -1.02 -7.17 10.43
N LEU A 210 -1.98 -8.05 10.68
CA LEU A 210 -1.90 -9.12 11.66
C LEU A 210 -2.57 -10.36 11.09
N LEU A 211 -1.80 -11.44 10.93
CA LEU A 211 -2.27 -12.72 10.45
C LEU A 211 -1.89 -13.80 11.47
N ALA A 212 -2.88 -14.56 11.94
CA ALA A 212 -2.69 -15.54 12.98
C ALA A 212 -3.69 -16.70 12.84
N ASP A 213 -3.37 -17.85 13.43
CA ASP A 213 -4.21 -19.04 13.47
C ASP A 213 -5.34 -18.83 14.51
N GLY A 214 -6.25 -17.89 14.20
CA GLY A 214 -7.40 -17.53 15.02
C GLY A 214 -7.12 -16.53 16.14
N SER A 215 -8.17 -16.17 16.85
CA SER A 215 -8.16 -15.08 17.84
C SER A 215 -7.24 -15.32 19.05
N SER A 216 -7.03 -16.59 19.43
CA SER A 216 -6.13 -16.91 20.56
C SER A 216 -4.67 -16.64 20.21
N ALA A 217 -4.23 -17.02 19.01
CA ALA A 217 -2.89 -16.73 18.52
C ALA A 217 -2.69 -15.21 18.34
N ALA A 218 -3.65 -14.53 17.74
CA ALA A 218 -3.64 -13.08 17.62
C ALA A 218 -3.52 -12.37 18.98
N ALA A 219 -4.27 -12.82 20.00
CA ALA A 219 -4.19 -12.25 21.35
C ALA A 219 -2.79 -12.41 21.98
N LYS A 220 -2.08 -13.52 21.70
CA LYS A 220 -0.69 -13.72 22.16
C LYS A 220 0.28 -12.74 21.46
N ILE A 221 0.10 -12.50 20.16
CA ILE A 221 0.87 -11.51 19.42
C ILE A 221 0.69 -10.11 20.04
N LEU A 222 -0.57 -9.73 20.31
CA LEU A 222 -0.87 -8.45 20.95
C LEU A 222 -0.25 -8.37 22.35
N GLU A 223 -0.32 -9.44 23.15
CA GLU A 223 0.28 -9.46 24.48
C GLU A 223 1.81 -9.35 24.44
N ALA A 224 2.49 -10.04 23.53
CA ALA A 224 3.93 -9.91 23.37
C ALA A 224 4.32 -8.48 22.96
N ALA A 225 3.58 -7.85 22.07
CA ALA A 225 3.79 -6.46 21.70
C ALA A 225 3.55 -5.51 22.89
N ARG A 226 2.51 -5.76 23.72
CA ARG A 226 2.25 -5.02 24.94
C ARG A 226 3.41 -5.16 25.95
N GLN A 227 3.94 -6.36 26.14
CA GLN A 227 5.07 -6.60 27.05
C GLN A 227 6.32 -5.85 26.59
N LYS A 228 6.57 -5.74 25.27
CA LYS A 228 7.70 -4.99 24.72
C LYS A 228 7.55 -3.48 24.89
N THR A 229 6.34 -2.95 24.72
CA THR A 229 6.10 -1.49 24.56
C THR A 229 5.41 -0.84 25.74
N GLY A 230 4.73 -1.61 26.60
CA GLY A 230 3.87 -1.11 27.67
C GLY A 230 2.51 -0.54 27.20
N ARG A 231 2.18 -0.62 25.89
CA ARG A 231 0.91 -0.10 25.35
C ARG A 231 -0.22 -1.10 25.58
N GLU A 232 -1.35 -0.61 26.05
CA GLU A 232 -2.51 -1.44 26.43
C GLU A 232 -3.66 -1.38 25.42
N GLN A 233 -3.52 -0.57 24.37
CA GLN A 233 -4.52 -0.44 23.29
C GLN A 233 -3.94 -0.85 21.95
N ALA A 234 -4.77 -1.49 21.13
CA ALA A 234 -4.41 -1.81 19.76
C ALA A 234 -5.53 -1.40 18.78
N GLU A 235 -5.13 -0.83 17.65
CA GLU A 235 -5.93 -0.74 16.43
C GLU A 235 -5.34 -1.73 15.43
N ILE A 236 -6.17 -2.62 14.90
CA ILE A 236 -5.72 -3.77 14.11
C ILE A 236 -6.42 -3.76 12.77
N TYR A 237 -5.66 -3.80 11.68
CA TYR A 237 -6.18 -3.92 10.33
C TYR A 237 -6.13 -5.37 9.90
N LEU A 238 -7.31 -5.94 9.67
CA LEU A 238 -7.50 -7.32 9.28
C LEU A 238 -8.08 -7.43 7.86
N PRO A 239 -7.80 -8.51 7.14
CA PRO A 239 -8.59 -8.84 5.94
C PRO A 239 -10.08 -8.86 6.28
N GLN A 240 -10.93 -8.47 5.32
CA GLN A 240 -12.38 -8.37 5.51
C GLN A 240 -12.98 -9.65 6.09
N TYR A 241 -12.54 -10.79 5.61
CA TYR A 241 -13.08 -12.13 5.95
C TYR A 241 -12.23 -12.89 6.96
N SER A 242 -11.29 -12.22 7.64
CA SER A 242 -10.51 -12.85 8.70
C SER A 242 -11.42 -13.36 9.83
N ASP A 243 -11.17 -14.56 10.33
CA ASP A 243 -11.83 -15.14 11.51
C ASP A 243 -11.24 -14.64 12.84
N VAL A 244 -10.10 -13.95 12.77
CA VAL A 244 -9.46 -13.32 13.93
C VAL A 244 -10.39 -12.24 14.50
N PHE A 245 -10.76 -12.36 15.77
CA PHE A 245 -11.70 -11.46 16.45
C PHE A 245 -13.03 -11.30 15.68
N LEU A 246 -13.61 -12.43 15.28
CA LEU A 246 -14.86 -12.47 14.52
C LEU A 246 -15.98 -11.71 15.26
N GLY A 247 -16.71 -10.88 14.51
CA GLY A 247 -17.78 -10.04 15.04
C GLY A 247 -17.33 -8.73 15.68
N GLU A 248 -16.01 -8.47 15.76
CA GLU A 248 -15.47 -7.19 16.23
C GLU A 248 -15.04 -6.31 15.06
N GLY A 249 -15.09 -4.98 15.28
CA GLY A 249 -14.58 -3.97 14.36
C GLY A 249 -15.56 -3.53 13.28
N GLU A 250 -15.11 -2.60 12.47
CA GLU A 250 -15.86 -1.97 11.39
C GLU A 250 -15.18 -2.24 10.04
N LEU A 251 -15.98 -2.54 9.04
CA LEU A 251 -15.52 -2.64 7.67
C LEU A 251 -15.32 -1.23 7.09
N ARG A 252 -14.11 -0.93 6.66
CA ARG A 252 -13.76 0.36 6.07
C ARG A 252 -13.23 0.19 4.65
N PRO A 253 -13.64 1.04 3.70
CA PRO A 253 -13.04 1.09 2.37
C PRO A 253 -11.55 1.45 2.51
N TYR A 254 -10.71 0.79 1.71
CA TYR A 254 -9.27 1.01 1.77
C TYR A 254 -8.69 1.31 0.40
N GLY A 255 -8.88 0.43 -0.58
CA GLY A 255 -8.31 0.58 -1.90
C GLY A 255 -9.32 0.45 -3.02
N MET A 256 -8.92 0.98 -4.15
CA MET A 256 -9.72 0.97 -5.38
C MET A 256 -8.99 0.24 -6.50
N LEU A 257 -9.75 -0.28 -7.46
CA LEU A 257 -9.24 -1.00 -8.62
C LEU A 257 -10.00 -0.56 -9.87
N CYS A 258 -9.27 -0.40 -10.97
CA CYS A 258 -9.78 -0.21 -12.32
C CYS A 258 -9.32 -1.38 -13.19
N TRP A 259 -10.26 -2.11 -13.81
CA TRP A 259 -9.96 -3.17 -14.76
C TRP A 259 -9.52 -2.57 -16.10
N LEU A 260 -8.40 -3.05 -16.64
CA LEU A 260 -7.85 -2.57 -17.92
C LEU A 260 -8.25 -3.47 -19.09
N ASP A 261 -8.44 -4.75 -18.85
CA ASP A 261 -8.77 -5.76 -19.88
C ASP A 261 -10.16 -6.39 -19.70
N GLY A 262 -10.91 -5.97 -18.68
CA GLY A 262 -12.21 -6.46 -18.29
C GLY A 262 -12.20 -7.09 -16.91
N PRO A 263 -13.38 -7.28 -16.29
CA PRO A 263 -13.49 -7.79 -14.93
C PRO A 263 -13.04 -9.24 -14.81
N HIS A 264 -12.27 -9.56 -13.77
CA HIS A 264 -11.87 -10.89 -13.36
C HIS A 264 -12.54 -11.29 -12.04
N GLN A 265 -12.74 -12.59 -11.86
CA GLN A 265 -13.30 -13.12 -10.61
C GLN A 265 -12.22 -13.19 -9.54
N LEU A 266 -12.46 -12.53 -8.42
CA LEU A 266 -11.59 -12.52 -7.24
C LEU A 266 -12.32 -13.17 -6.05
N THR A 267 -11.53 -13.80 -5.18
CA THR A 267 -12.01 -14.35 -3.90
C THR A 267 -11.46 -13.48 -2.78
N ASP A 268 -12.37 -12.76 -2.11
CA ASP A 268 -12.06 -11.96 -0.91
C ASP A 268 -10.82 -11.05 -1.07
N PRO A 269 -10.80 -10.15 -2.08
CA PRO A 269 -9.59 -9.42 -2.42
C PRO A 269 -9.07 -8.59 -1.24
N TYR A 270 -7.76 -8.69 -0.97
CA TYR A 270 -7.08 -7.98 0.10
C TYR A 270 -5.86 -7.23 -0.41
N MET A 271 -5.73 -5.97 -0.03
CA MET A 271 -4.61 -5.15 -0.46
C MET A 271 -3.42 -5.21 0.50
N GLY A 272 -3.66 -5.32 1.80
CA GLY A 272 -2.63 -5.52 2.82
C GLY A 272 -1.65 -4.37 2.96
N LEU A 273 -0.38 -4.72 3.18
CA LEU A 273 0.71 -3.76 3.30
C LEU A 273 1.01 -3.14 1.93
N MET A 274 0.78 -1.84 1.83
CA MET A 274 1.12 -1.00 0.68
C MET A 274 1.92 0.19 1.22
N CYS A 275 2.64 0.88 0.34
CA CYS A 275 3.14 2.22 0.63
C CYS A 275 1.95 3.18 0.58
N ASP A 276 1.46 3.68 1.72
CA ASP A 276 0.25 4.50 1.87
C ASP A 276 0.44 5.65 2.90
#